data_3a921f0648aa78d907e731451b373cce
#
_entry.id   3a921f0648aa78d907e731451b373cce
#
_cell.length_a   1.000
_cell.length_b   1.000
_cell.length_c   1.000
_cell.angle_alpha   90.00
_cell.angle_beta   90.00
_cell.angle_gamma   90.00
#
_symmetry.space_group_name_H-M   'P 1'
#
loop_
_entity.id
_entity.type
_entity.pdbx_description
1 polymer ?
#
loop_
_entity_poly.entity_id
_entity_poly.type
_entity_poly.pdbx_seq_one_letter_code
_entity_poly.pdbx_strand_id
1 'polypeptide(L)'
;MRRTPTVKVATPEVNINLKDVIIPMYKPVLRDVLNHDHVHYTFPGGRGSTKSSFISEAIPLIMLQNPDVHCIVFRKIGNTMKNSVWSQVVWGIDKLGLSPLFHIPKSISTPIVLKHTGQQILFFGLDDPQKVKSVKLPFGYIGITWFEELDQYSGEKEIRTVLQSTMRGGQKFWDFRSFNPPISNMNWANQYALDALSRENTLVTRNTYLDVAEEWLGQAFIDEAMDLKQTNPRAYEHEYLGIPVGTGGNVFENVEPMYMNDEFISHFDHIYNGIDWGWYPDCFAFAKCHFDIARRNLYIFGEYRSNKESNRTTFDRLYKELRLYSDEFLKKDFEAGGFVKQRCFLESDEIVTADSAEPKSISDYKSYGGYGCRPAEKGPDSINYSMKWLQSLNHIYIDPNRCPGTLKEFVEYEYERDKDDEVISGYPDANNHSIDAVRYALERVWKRKGL
;
A
#
# COMPACT_ATOMS: atom_id res chain seq x y z
N MET A 1 -56.74 -24.47 -16.80
CA MET A 1 -55.32 -24.13 -16.63
C MET A 1 -54.47 -25.39 -16.79
N ARG A 2 -53.79 -25.59 -17.91
CA ARG A 2 -52.91 -26.74 -18.12
C ARG A 2 -51.56 -26.44 -17.42
N ARG A 3 -51.21 -27.28 -16.42
CA ARG A 3 -49.87 -27.19 -15.79
C ARG A 3 -48.85 -27.64 -16.81
N THR A 4 -47.90 -26.75 -17.13
CA THR A 4 -46.70 -27.06 -17.90
C THR A 4 -45.88 -28.12 -17.14
N PRO A 5 -45.49 -29.23 -17.72
CA PRO A 5 -44.70 -30.22 -17.02
C PRO A 5 -43.30 -29.67 -16.77
N THR A 6 -42.91 -29.56 -15.49
CA THR A 6 -41.54 -29.29 -15.07
C THR A 6 -40.73 -30.56 -15.28
N VAL A 7 -39.86 -30.54 -16.29
CA VAL A 7 -38.84 -31.60 -16.48
C VAL A 7 -37.77 -31.37 -15.40
N LYS A 8 -37.70 -32.25 -14.40
CA LYS A 8 -36.54 -32.33 -13.50
C LYS A 8 -35.37 -32.90 -14.31
N VAL A 9 -34.44 -32.05 -14.71
CA VAL A 9 -33.16 -32.51 -15.28
C VAL A 9 -32.30 -32.99 -14.12
N ALA A 10 -31.92 -34.27 -14.13
CA ALA A 10 -31.03 -34.85 -13.12
C ALA A 10 -29.67 -34.13 -13.18
N THR A 11 -29.19 -33.67 -12.04
CA THR A 11 -27.85 -33.11 -11.92
C THR A 11 -26.84 -34.25 -12.18
N PRO A 12 -25.91 -34.13 -13.11
CA PRO A 12 -24.89 -35.17 -13.29
C PRO A 12 -24.06 -35.23 -11.99
N GLU A 13 -23.89 -36.44 -11.46
CA GLU A 13 -22.94 -36.67 -10.36
C GLU A 13 -21.53 -36.45 -10.92
N VAL A 14 -20.86 -35.40 -10.40
CA VAL A 14 -19.49 -35.05 -10.77
C VAL A 14 -18.58 -35.42 -9.59
N ASN A 15 -17.76 -36.44 -9.76
CA ASN A 15 -16.73 -36.81 -8.80
C ASN A 15 -15.43 -36.13 -9.19
N ILE A 16 -15.01 -35.12 -8.42
CA ILE A 16 -13.75 -34.38 -8.63
C ILE A 16 -12.73 -34.86 -7.60
N ASN A 17 -11.59 -35.38 -8.05
CA ASN A 17 -10.47 -35.68 -7.17
C ASN A 17 -9.67 -34.39 -6.89
N LEU A 18 -10.05 -33.64 -5.87
CA LEU A 18 -9.40 -32.40 -5.48
C LEU A 18 -7.97 -32.58 -4.93
N LYS A 19 -7.57 -33.80 -4.61
CA LYS A 19 -6.23 -34.06 -4.02
C LYS A 19 -5.10 -33.77 -5.00
N ASP A 20 -5.33 -34.05 -6.28
CA ASP A 20 -4.33 -33.97 -7.34
C ASP A 20 -4.43 -32.68 -8.16
N VAL A 21 -5.46 -31.88 -7.89
CA VAL A 21 -5.74 -30.64 -8.60
C VAL A 21 -5.40 -29.41 -7.74
N ILE A 22 -5.86 -29.39 -6.49
CA ILE A 22 -5.64 -28.27 -5.58
C ILE A 22 -4.30 -28.42 -4.84
N ILE A 23 -3.44 -27.44 -4.98
CA ILE A 23 -2.16 -27.39 -4.26
C ILE A 23 -2.41 -27.50 -2.74
N PRO A 24 -1.61 -28.32 -2.03
CA PRO A 24 -1.86 -28.65 -0.61
C PRO A 24 -2.11 -27.44 0.30
N MET A 25 -1.38 -26.36 0.10
CA MET A 25 -1.49 -25.15 0.89
C MET A 25 -2.83 -24.41 0.72
N TYR A 26 -3.48 -24.53 -0.43
CA TYR A 26 -4.80 -23.94 -0.66
C TYR A 26 -5.98 -24.80 -0.18
N LYS A 27 -5.75 -26.04 0.28
CA LYS A 27 -6.83 -26.90 0.77
C LYS A 27 -7.62 -26.32 1.95
N PRO A 28 -6.98 -25.69 2.97
CA PRO A 28 -7.71 -24.99 4.02
C PRO A 28 -8.52 -23.81 3.48
N VAL A 29 -7.93 -23.03 2.55
CA VAL A 29 -8.59 -21.89 1.92
C VAL A 29 -9.79 -22.34 1.08
N LEU A 30 -9.66 -23.43 0.31
CA LEU A 30 -10.79 -23.97 -0.45
C LEU A 30 -11.93 -24.42 0.48
N ARG A 31 -11.63 -25.03 1.62
CA ARG A 31 -12.64 -25.42 2.60
C ARG A 31 -13.39 -24.22 3.12
N ASP A 32 -12.68 -23.14 3.47
CA ASP A 32 -13.27 -21.86 3.90
C ASP A 32 -14.19 -21.29 2.82
N VAL A 33 -13.69 -21.21 1.58
CA VAL A 33 -14.44 -20.73 0.41
C VAL A 33 -15.72 -21.54 0.20
N LEU A 34 -15.65 -22.87 0.22
CA LEU A 34 -16.82 -23.75 -0.02
C LEU A 34 -17.83 -23.74 1.15
N ASN A 35 -17.36 -23.55 2.38
CA ASN A 35 -18.22 -23.35 3.54
C ASN A 35 -18.83 -21.95 3.58
N HIS A 36 -18.25 -20.98 2.84
CA HIS A 36 -18.57 -19.56 2.90
C HIS A 36 -18.29 -18.97 4.31
N ASP A 37 -17.12 -19.28 4.87
CA ASP A 37 -16.74 -18.80 6.20
C ASP A 37 -16.35 -17.31 6.17
N HIS A 38 -15.85 -16.79 5.01
CA HIS A 38 -15.60 -15.39 4.75
C HIS A 38 -16.26 -14.91 3.45
N VAL A 39 -16.33 -13.58 3.28
CA VAL A 39 -16.86 -12.91 2.08
C VAL A 39 -15.74 -12.42 1.18
N HIS A 40 -14.68 -11.85 1.76
CA HIS A 40 -13.57 -11.28 1.03
C HIS A 40 -12.32 -12.15 1.14
N TYR A 41 -11.69 -12.44 0.01
CA TYR A 41 -10.52 -13.29 -0.09
C TYR A 41 -9.41 -12.52 -0.81
N THR A 42 -8.32 -12.22 -0.10
CA THR A 42 -7.22 -11.40 -0.63
C THR A 42 -5.95 -12.22 -0.72
N PHE A 43 -5.34 -12.24 -1.90
CA PHE A 43 -4.18 -13.07 -2.24
C PHE A 43 -3.02 -12.19 -2.72
N PRO A 44 -2.29 -11.51 -1.82
CA PRO A 44 -0.99 -10.93 -2.15
C PRO A 44 0.06 -12.06 -2.23
N GLY A 45 0.77 -12.15 -3.35
CA GLY A 45 1.78 -13.21 -3.50
C GLY A 45 2.71 -12.97 -4.67
N GLY A 46 3.96 -13.42 -4.56
CA GLY A 46 4.96 -13.32 -5.60
C GLY A 46 4.66 -14.18 -6.83
N ARG A 47 5.56 -14.15 -7.80
CA ARG A 47 5.51 -15.00 -8.99
C ARG A 47 5.57 -16.48 -8.58
N GLY A 48 4.83 -17.34 -9.27
CA GLY A 48 4.79 -18.76 -8.97
C GLY A 48 3.97 -19.15 -7.73
N SER A 49 3.35 -18.21 -7.00
CA SER A 49 2.49 -18.50 -5.84
C SER A 49 1.15 -19.16 -6.20
N THR A 50 0.84 -19.33 -7.48
CA THR A 50 -0.34 -20.04 -8.03
C THR A 50 -1.71 -19.52 -7.57
N LYS A 51 -1.78 -18.30 -7.04
CA LYS A 51 -3.02 -17.67 -6.55
C LYS A 51 -4.14 -17.62 -7.60
N SER A 52 -3.81 -17.17 -8.82
CA SER A 52 -4.80 -17.07 -9.91
C SER A 52 -5.27 -18.45 -10.39
N SER A 53 -4.41 -19.47 -10.34
CA SER A 53 -4.77 -20.86 -10.60
C SER A 53 -5.79 -21.36 -9.59
N PHE A 54 -5.53 -21.15 -8.30
CA PHE A 54 -6.47 -21.51 -7.24
C PHE A 54 -7.84 -20.81 -7.39
N ILE A 55 -7.87 -19.50 -7.65
CA ILE A 55 -9.13 -18.77 -7.81
C ILE A 55 -9.91 -19.30 -9.03
N SER A 56 -9.22 -19.58 -10.14
CA SER A 56 -9.85 -20.12 -11.35
C SER A 56 -10.44 -21.51 -11.15
N GLU A 57 -9.91 -22.29 -10.21
CA GLU A 57 -10.46 -23.59 -9.78
C GLU A 57 -11.61 -23.43 -8.78
N ALA A 58 -11.53 -22.46 -7.87
CA ALA A 58 -12.56 -22.22 -6.86
C ALA A 58 -13.89 -21.73 -7.47
N ILE A 59 -13.83 -20.86 -8.49
CA ILE A 59 -15.03 -20.29 -9.14
C ILE A 59 -16.00 -21.37 -9.63
N PRO A 60 -15.63 -22.34 -10.48
CA PRO A 60 -16.56 -23.38 -10.95
C PRO A 60 -17.06 -24.27 -9.82
N LEU A 61 -16.27 -24.53 -8.76
CA LEU A 61 -16.69 -25.32 -7.60
C LEU A 61 -17.78 -24.59 -6.80
N ILE A 62 -17.65 -23.28 -6.59
CA ILE A 62 -18.69 -22.46 -5.94
C ILE A 62 -19.98 -22.48 -6.77
N MET A 63 -19.87 -22.31 -8.10
CA MET A 63 -21.04 -22.31 -8.99
C MET A 63 -21.79 -23.65 -8.97
N LEU A 64 -21.10 -24.78 -8.91
CA LEU A 64 -21.72 -26.11 -8.82
C LEU A 64 -22.51 -26.29 -7.51
N GLN A 65 -22.06 -25.69 -6.41
CA GLN A 65 -22.75 -25.75 -5.12
C GLN A 65 -23.90 -24.73 -4.97
N ASN A 66 -23.86 -23.65 -5.74
CA ASN A 66 -24.80 -22.52 -5.60
C ASN A 66 -25.43 -22.19 -6.95
N PRO A 67 -26.51 -22.84 -7.36
CA PRO A 67 -27.04 -22.82 -8.74
C PRO A 67 -27.64 -21.48 -9.21
N ASP A 68 -27.81 -20.51 -8.32
CA ASP A 68 -28.29 -19.16 -8.58
C ASP A 68 -27.17 -18.10 -8.64
N VAL A 69 -25.91 -18.52 -8.44
CA VAL A 69 -24.74 -17.63 -8.36
C VAL A 69 -24.04 -17.54 -9.73
N HIS A 70 -23.89 -16.32 -10.24
CA HIS A 70 -23.08 -15.99 -11.39
C HIS A 70 -21.75 -15.36 -10.96
N CYS A 71 -20.76 -15.36 -11.87
CA CYS A 71 -19.44 -14.80 -11.63
C CYS A 71 -19.14 -13.64 -12.57
N ILE A 72 -18.45 -12.59 -12.04
CA ILE A 72 -17.79 -11.60 -12.88
C ILE A 72 -16.30 -11.55 -12.51
N VAL A 73 -15.47 -11.59 -13.54
CA VAL A 73 -14.03 -11.43 -13.45
C VAL A 73 -13.62 -10.07 -14.01
N PHE A 74 -12.83 -9.34 -13.24
CA PHE A 74 -12.41 -7.99 -13.55
C PHE A 74 -10.91 -7.88 -13.76
N ARG A 75 -10.50 -7.07 -14.73
CA ARG A 75 -9.17 -6.48 -14.85
C ARG A 75 -9.29 -4.99 -15.10
N LYS A 76 -8.27 -4.23 -14.70
CA LYS A 76 -8.25 -2.79 -15.00
C LYS A 76 -8.20 -2.53 -16.49
N ILE A 77 -7.36 -3.27 -17.23
CA ILE A 77 -7.13 -3.11 -18.67
C ILE A 77 -7.86 -4.21 -19.42
N GLY A 78 -8.90 -3.85 -20.20
CA GLY A 78 -9.75 -4.80 -20.92
C GLY A 78 -9.05 -5.59 -22.02
N ASN A 79 -8.09 -4.98 -22.73
CA ASN A 79 -7.46 -5.60 -23.92
C ASN A 79 -6.62 -6.85 -23.60
N THR A 80 -6.13 -7.00 -22.36
CA THR A 80 -5.28 -8.15 -21.95
C THR A 80 -6.09 -9.32 -21.38
N MET A 81 -7.38 -9.16 -21.15
CA MET A 81 -8.21 -10.12 -20.41
C MET A 81 -8.29 -11.51 -21.07
N LYS A 82 -8.30 -11.58 -22.40
CA LYS A 82 -8.42 -12.87 -23.10
C LYS A 82 -7.23 -13.78 -22.87
N ASN A 83 -6.03 -13.20 -22.90
CA ASN A 83 -4.78 -13.95 -22.74
C ASN A 83 -4.35 -14.09 -21.28
N SER A 84 -5.12 -13.56 -20.34
CA SER A 84 -4.88 -13.65 -18.90
C SER A 84 -6.05 -14.36 -18.20
N VAL A 85 -6.95 -13.61 -17.57
CA VAL A 85 -8.01 -14.16 -16.69
C VAL A 85 -9.00 -15.10 -17.43
N TRP A 86 -9.33 -14.83 -18.69
CA TRP A 86 -10.20 -15.73 -19.43
C TRP A 86 -9.54 -17.10 -19.68
N SER A 87 -8.30 -17.09 -20.18
CA SER A 87 -7.52 -18.32 -20.36
C SER A 87 -7.31 -19.05 -19.04
N GLN A 88 -7.10 -18.31 -17.96
CA GLN A 88 -6.91 -18.86 -16.62
C GLN A 88 -8.18 -19.56 -16.11
N VAL A 89 -9.36 -18.97 -16.28
CA VAL A 89 -10.63 -19.59 -15.90
C VAL A 89 -10.91 -20.84 -16.75
N VAL A 90 -10.64 -20.78 -18.07
CA VAL A 90 -10.76 -21.96 -18.94
C VAL A 90 -9.84 -23.08 -18.50
N TRP A 91 -8.58 -22.75 -18.16
CA TRP A 91 -7.63 -23.71 -17.63
C TRP A 91 -8.11 -24.33 -16.31
N GLY A 92 -8.64 -23.54 -15.36
CA GLY A 92 -9.18 -24.03 -14.09
C GLY A 92 -10.36 -25.00 -14.28
N ILE A 93 -11.27 -24.70 -15.21
CA ILE A 93 -12.40 -25.56 -15.59
C ILE A 93 -11.88 -26.90 -16.17
N ASP A 94 -10.88 -26.84 -17.05
CA ASP A 94 -10.29 -28.02 -17.69
C ASP A 94 -9.51 -28.88 -16.69
N LYS A 95 -8.69 -28.27 -15.85
CA LYS A 95 -7.89 -28.91 -14.80
C LYS A 95 -8.77 -29.73 -13.83
N LEU A 96 -9.98 -29.21 -13.53
CA LEU A 96 -10.98 -29.91 -12.71
C LEU A 96 -11.72 -31.01 -13.47
N GLY A 97 -11.49 -31.19 -14.77
CA GLY A 97 -12.24 -32.14 -15.64
C GLY A 97 -13.68 -31.70 -15.92
N LEU A 98 -13.99 -30.41 -15.73
CA LEU A 98 -15.34 -29.85 -15.85
C LEU A 98 -15.66 -29.31 -17.24
N SER A 99 -14.74 -29.33 -18.21
CA SER A 99 -14.93 -28.83 -19.57
C SER A 99 -16.18 -29.37 -20.25
N PRO A 100 -16.63 -30.65 -20.10
CA PRO A 100 -17.86 -31.16 -20.67
C PRO A 100 -19.11 -30.44 -20.15
N LEU A 101 -19.08 -29.91 -18.92
CA LEU A 101 -20.21 -29.24 -18.29
C LEU A 101 -20.35 -27.76 -18.71
N PHE A 102 -19.31 -27.17 -19.24
CA PHE A 102 -19.31 -25.77 -19.63
C PHE A 102 -19.39 -25.58 -21.13
N HIS A 103 -20.08 -24.52 -21.56
CA HIS A 103 -19.97 -23.98 -22.91
C HIS A 103 -18.92 -22.86 -22.86
N ILE A 104 -17.79 -23.07 -23.52
CA ILE A 104 -16.68 -22.14 -23.60
C ILE A 104 -16.67 -21.49 -24.98
N PRO A 105 -17.06 -20.20 -25.10
CA PRO A 105 -17.14 -19.53 -26.39
C PRO A 105 -15.75 -19.12 -26.89
N LYS A 106 -15.61 -18.87 -28.21
CA LYS A 106 -14.34 -18.35 -28.77
C LYS A 106 -14.09 -16.86 -28.45
N SER A 107 -15.14 -16.11 -28.18
CA SER A 107 -15.08 -14.68 -27.90
C SER A 107 -15.27 -14.41 -26.40
N ILE A 108 -14.42 -13.58 -25.84
CA ILE A 108 -14.50 -13.14 -24.43
C ILE A 108 -15.74 -12.27 -24.14
N SER A 109 -16.31 -11.63 -25.16
CA SER A 109 -17.54 -10.85 -25.02
C SER A 109 -18.80 -11.73 -24.81
N THR A 110 -18.69 -13.04 -25.03
CA THR A 110 -19.72 -14.01 -24.74
C THR A 110 -19.38 -14.72 -23.42
N PRO A 111 -20.33 -14.84 -22.48
CA PRO A 111 -20.08 -15.52 -21.22
C PRO A 111 -19.70 -17.00 -21.38
N ILE A 112 -18.85 -17.51 -20.49
CA ILE A 112 -18.73 -18.96 -20.28
C ILE A 112 -19.98 -19.41 -19.52
N VAL A 113 -20.62 -20.46 -19.95
CA VAL A 113 -21.93 -20.89 -19.42
C VAL A 113 -21.87 -22.33 -18.88
N LEU A 114 -22.27 -22.52 -17.63
CA LEU A 114 -22.53 -23.86 -17.07
C LEU A 114 -23.84 -24.40 -17.69
N LYS A 115 -23.72 -25.41 -18.56
CA LYS A 115 -24.81 -25.89 -19.48
C LYS A 115 -26.08 -26.33 -18.74
N HIS A 116 -25.90 -26.92 -17.56
CA HIS A 116 -27.01 -27.51 -16.82
C HIS A 116 -27.93 -26.46 -16.18
N THR A 117 -27.34 -25.43 -15.60
CA THR A 117 -28.05 -24.37 -14.86
C THR A 117 -28.24 -23.10 -15.68
N GLY A 118 -27.37 -22.85 -16.66
CA GLY A 118 -27.31 -21.57 -17.38
C GLY A 118 -26.57 -20.48 -16.66
N GLN A 119 -25.89 -20.77 -15.55
CA GLN A 119 -25.04 -19.83 -14.84
C GLN A 119 -23.90 -19.30 -15.73
N GLN A 120 -23.50 -18.07 -15.54
CA GLN A 120 -22.55 -17.37 -16.41
C GLN A 120 -21.32 -16.92 -15.67
N ILE A 121 -20.15 -17.00 -16.34
CA ILE A 121 -18.93 -16.30 -15.96
C ILE A 121 -18.70 -15.21 -17.00
N LEU A 122 -18.72 -13.95 -16.57
CA LEU A 122 -18.58 -12.76 -17.39
C LEU A 122 -17.22 -12.12 -17.13
N PHE A 123 -16.72 -11.36 -18.11
CA PHE A 123 -15.41 -10.71 -18.06
C PHE A 123 -15.54 -9.24 -18.42
N PHE A 124 -15.05 -8.34 -17.56
CA PHE A 124 -15.14 -6.89 -17.75
C PHE A 124 -13.82 -6.18 -17.47
N GLY A 125 -13.41 -5.31 -18.40
CA GLY A 125 -12.41 -4.28 -18.13
C GLY A 125 -13.04 -3.10 -17.36
N LEU A 126 -12.37 -2.60 -16.34
CA LEU A 126 -12.81 -1.42 -15.58
C LEU A 126 -12.20 -0.10 -16.10
N ASP A 127 -11.84 -0.08 -17.38
CA ASP A 127 -11.66 1.13 -18.15
C ASP A 127 -12.97 1.96 -18.26
N ASP A 128 -14.14 1.27 -18.16
CA ASP A 128 -15.45 1.89 -18.06
C ASP A 128 -16.31 1.19 -16.97
N PRO A 129 -16.32 1.69 -15.72
CA PRO A 129 -17.11 1.11 -14.63
C PRO A 129 -18.63 1.14 -14.85
N GLN A 130 -19.11 1.95 -15.80
CA GLN A 130 -20.55 2.03 -16.12
C GLN A 130 -21.08 0.75 -16.79
N LYS A 131 -20.23 0.01 -17.48
CA LYS A 131 -20.61 -1.26 -18.14
C LYS A 131 -21.13 -2.29 -17.15
N VAL A 132 -20.63 -2.29 -15.93
CA VAL A 132 -21.04 -3.24 -14.87
C VAL A 132 -22.47 -2.99 -14.42
N LYS A 133 -22.92 -1.73 -14.37
CA LYS A 133 -24.29 -1.38 -13.94
C LYS A 133 -25.38 -1.87 -14.85
N SER A 134 -25.05 -2.17 -16.11
CA SER A 134 -26.01 -2.59 -17.15
C SER A 134 -26.10 -4.11 -17.33
N VAL A 135 -25.36 -4.90 -16.53
CA VAL A 135 -25.38 -6.37 -16.62
C VAL A 135 -26.76 -6.90 -16.27
N LYS A 136 -27.38 -7.61 -17.22
CA LYS A 136 -28.64 -8.32 -17.01
C LYS A 136 -28.39 -9.81 -17.04
N LEU A 137 -28.70 -10.47 -15.95
CA LEU A 137 -28.61 -11.93 -15.85
C LEU A 137 -29.93 -12.57 -16.24
N PRO A 138 -29.94 -13.79 -16.81
CA PRO A 138 -31.17 -14.52 -17.13
C PRO A 138 -31.94 -14.94 -15.86
N PHE A 139 -31.25 -15.13 -14.74
CA PHE A 139 -31.77 -15.47 -13.41
C PHE A 139 -30.70 -15.20 -12.36
N GLY A 140 -31.01 -15.47 -11.08
CA GLY A 140 -30.04 -15.39 -9.97
C GLY A 140 -29.39 -14.02 -9.77
N TYR A 141 -28.17 -14.01 -9.31
CA TYR A 141 -27.43 -12.79 -8.97
C TYR A 141 -25.90 -12.97 -9.16
N ILE A 142 -25.16 -11.86 -9.20
CA ILE A 142 -23.70 -11.89 -9.15
C ILE A 142 -23.28 -12.19 -7.71
N GLY A 143 -22.87 -13.43 -7.45
CA GLY A 143 -22.40 -13.84 -6.14
C GLY A 143 -20.87 -13.95 -6.08
N ILE A 144 -20.18 -14.04 -7.23
CA ILE A 144 -18.73 -14.14 -7.28
C ILE A 144 -18.16 -12.95 -8.04
N THR A 145 -17.19 -12.25 -7.44
CA THR A 145 -16.36 -11.25 -8.10
C THR A 145 -14.88 -11.63 -7.96
N TRP A 146 -14.10 -11.41 -9.01
CA TRP A 146 -12.66 -11.57 -8.96
C TRP A 146 -11.97 -10.37 -9.57
N PHE A 147 -11.20 -9.61 -8.78
CA PHE A 147 -10.35 -8.50 -9.19
C PHE A 147 -8.92 -9.00 -9.32
N GLU A 148 -8.47 -9.23 -10.55
CA GLU A 148 -7.09 -9.64 -10.85
C GLU A 148 -6.21 -8.42 -11.09
N GLU A 149 -4.96 -8.49 -10.65
CA GLU A 149 -4.01 -7.37 -10.63
C GLU A 149 -4.59 -6.16 -9.90
N LEU A 150 -4.93 -6.39 -8.62
CA LEU A 150 -5.57 -5.39 -7.76
C LEU A 150 -4.80 -4.06 -7.68
N ASP A 151 -3.47 -4.12 -7.76
CA ASP A 151 -2.56 -2.98 -7.73
C ASP A 151 -2.75 -2.00 -8.90
N GLN A 152 -3.28 -2.46 -10.03
CA GLN A 152 -3.55 -1.62 -11.21
C GLN A 152 -4.79 -0.72 -11.06
N TYR A 153 -5.66 -0.98 -10.10
CA TYR A 153 -6.84 -0.15 -9.86
C TYR A 153 -6.47 1.12 -9.11
N SER A 154 -7.29 2.18 -9.26
CA SER A 154 -7.00 3.51 -8.70
C SER A 154 -7.14 3.59 -7.17
N GLY A 155 -7.58 2.51 -6.51
CA GLY A 155 -7.73 2.44 -5.06
C GLY A 155 -8.99 1.69 -4.59
N GLU A 156 -9.12 1.50 -3.29
CA GLU A 156 -10.24 0.78 -2.68
C GLU A 156 -11.61 1.38 -3.01
N LYS A 157 -11.68 2.69 -3.25
CA LYS A 157 -12.94 3.37 -3.63
C LYS A 157 -13.48 2.87 -4.96
N GLU A 158 -12.61 2.59 -5.93
CA GLU A 158 -13.01 2.04 -7.23
C GLU A 158 -13.61 0.63 -7.05
N ILE A 159 -12.93 -0.24 -6.32
CA ILE A 159 -13.40 -1.60 -6.01
C ILE A 159 -14.76 -1.55 -5.28
N ARG A 160 -14.86 -0.73 -4.24
CA ARG A 160 -16.11 -0.57 -3.48
C ARG A 160 -17.28 -0.10 -4.36
N THR A 161 -17.04 0.79 -5.32
CA THR A 161 -18.08 1.27 -6.26
C THR A 161 -18.61 0.13 -7.12
N VAL A 162 -17.74 -0.78 -7.57
CA VAL A 162 -18.12 -1.97 -8.33
C VAL A 162 -18.90 -2.94 -7.45
N LEU A 163 -18.41 -3.24 -6.25
CA LEU A 163 -19.06 -4.14 -5.29
C LEU A 163 -20.47 -3.66 -4.91
N GLN A 164 -20.68 -2.36 -4.72
CA GLN A 164 -22.03 -1.79 -4.51
C GLN A 164 -23.00 -2.05 -5.67
N SER A 165 -22.47 -2.27 -6.86
CA SER A 165 -23.28 -2.59 -8.04
C SER A 165 -23.50 -4.08 -8.22
N THR A 166 -22.61 -4.93 -7.76
CA THR A 166 -22.63 -6.39 -7.94
C THR A 166 -23.15 -7.15 -6.73
N MET A 167 -22.76 -6.76 -5.50
CA MET A 167 -23.14 -7.45 -4.26
C MET A 167 -24.59 -7.12 -3.85
N ARG A 168 -25.57 -7.54 -4.66
CA ARG A 168 -27.00 -7.31 -4.38
C ARG A 168 -27.86 -8.40 -4.98
N GLY A 169 -29.04 -8.60 -4.43
CA GLY A 169 -30.03 -9.54 -4.95
C GLY A 169 -29.80 -11.00 -4.52
N GLY A 170 -28.84 -11.26 -3.62
CA GLY A 170 -28.55 -12.59 -3.09
C GLY A 170 -28.13 -12.57 -1.63
N GLN A 171 -27.78 -13.76 -1.10
CA GLN A 171 -27.41 -13.92 0.32
C GLN A 171 -25.92 -14.29 0.50
N LYS A 172 -25.30 -14.93 -0.48
CA LYS A 172 -23.90 -15.38 -0.40
C LYS A 172 -23.05 -14.67 -1.45
N PHE A 173 -21.95 -14.10 -1.02
CA PHE A 173 -21.02 -13.38 -1.89
C PHE A 173 -19.59 -13.81 -1.63
N TRP A 174 -18.82 -13.98 -2.70
CA TRP A 174 -17.38 -14.25 -2.68
C TRP A 174 -16.68 -13.18 -3.51
N ASP A 175 -15.81 -12.42 -2.88
CA ASP A 175 -15.01 -11.37 -3.50
C ASP A 175 -13.54 -11.73 -3.42
N PHE A 176 -12.97 -12.15 -4.54
CA PHE A 176 -11.57 -12.51 -4.68
C PHE A 176 -10.75 -11.33 -5.18
N ARG A 177 -9.59 -11.10 -4.57
CA ARG A 177 -8.64 -10.05 -4.94
C ARG A 177 -7.25 -10.65 -5.00
N SER A 178 -6.61 -10.61 -6.16
CA SER A 178 -5.28 -11.16 -6.39
C SER A 178 -4.34 -10.14 -7.01
N PHE A 179 -3.12 -10.10 -6.54
CA PHE A 179 -2.08 -9.22 -7.06
C PHE A 179 -0.68 -9.69 -6.67
N ASN A 180 0.31 -9.25 -7.44
CA ASN A 180 1.69 -9.26 -7.02
C ASN A 180 1.92 -7.97 -6.22
N PRO A 181 2.40 -8.04 -4.96
CA PRO A 181 2.64 -6.85 -4.18
C PRO A 181 3.55 -5.86 -4.93
N PRO A 182 3.12 -4.62 -5.16
CA PRO A 182 4.00 -3.58 -5.68
C PRO A 182 5.22 -3.37 -4.80
N ILE A 183 6.30 -2.85 -5.39
CA ILE A 183 7.56 -2.60 -4.69
C ILE A 183 7.36 -1.66 -3.49
N SER A 184 6.57 -0.59 -3.66
CA SER A 184 6.31 0.38 -2.61
C SER A 184 5.40 -0.17 -1.51
N ASN A 185 5.86 -0.13 -0.27
CA ASN A 185 5.04 -0.45 0.90
C ASN A 185 3.80 0.45 1.02
N MET A 186 3.87 1.68 0.50
CA MET A 186 2.80 2.67 0.56
C MET A 186 1.77 2.52 -0.55
N ASN A 187 2.02 1.62 -1.52
CA ASN A 187 1.01 1.34 -2.55
C ASN A 187 -0.30 0.89 -1.88
N TRP A 188 -1.42 1.43 -2.37
CA TRP A 188 -2.73 1.21 -1.77
C TRP A 188 -3.12 -0.29 -1.66
N ALA A 189 -2.71 -1.12 -2.61
CA ALA A 189 -3.01 -2.56 -2.59
C ALA A 189 -2.24 -3.27 -1.46
N ASN A 190 -0.98 -2.88 -1.19
CA ASN A 190 -0.19 -3.37 -0.07
C ASN A 190 -0.80 -2.93 1.26
N GLN A 191 -1.17 -1.65 1.39
CA GLN A 191 -1.84 -1.13 2.59
C GLN A 191 -3.19 -1.80 2.81
N TYR A 192 -3.99 -1.95 1.75
CA TYR A 192 -5.25 -2.69 1.82
C TYR A 192 -5.06 -4.12 2.37
N ALA A 193 -4.06 -4.86 1.87
CA ALA A 193 -3.82 -6.22 2.33
C ALA A 193 -3.35 -6.30 3.80
N LEU A 194 -2.69 -5.27 4.31
CA LEU A 194 -2.34 -5.15 5.73
C LEU A 194 -3.59 -4.86 6.58
N ASP A 195 -4.39 -3.88 6.19
CA ASP A 195 -5.63 -3.53 6.89
C ASP A 195 -6.64 -4.67 6.89
N ALA A 196 -6.68 -5.45 5.81
CA ALA A 196 -7.56 -6.59 5.64
C ALA A 196 -7.32 -7.71 6.66
N LEU A 197 -6.11 -7.83 7.21
CA LEU A 197 -5.79 -8.81 8.26
C LEU A 197 -6.60 -8.60 9.55
N SER A 198 -7.09 -7.39 9.79
CA SER A 198 -7.90 -7.04 10.97
C SER A 198 -9.42 -7.12 10.74
N ARG A 199 -9.87 -7.42 9.51
CA ARG A 199 -11.29 -7.43 9.15
C ARG A 199 -11.89 -8.83 9.31
N GLU A 200 -12.92 -8.97 10.14
CA GLU A 200 -13.57 -10.26 10.47
C GLU A 200 -14.05 -11.07 9.25
N ASN A 201 -14.58 -10.39 8.22
CA ASN A 201 -15.12 -11.06 7.02
C ASN A 201 -14.10 -11.20 5.89
N THR A 202 -12.79 -11.15 6.19
CA THR A 202 -11.74 -11.16 5.18
C THR A 202 -10.67 -12.20 5.52
N LEU A 203 -10.44 -13.12 4.61
CA LEU A 203 -9.30 -14.03 4.65
C LEU A 203 -8.17 -13.49 3.76
N VAL A 204 -7.00 -13.23 4.35
CA VAL A 204 -5.79 -12.86 3.62
C VAL A 204 -4.84 -14.05 3.59
N THR A 205 -4.49 -14.51 2.39
CA THR A 205 -3.59 -15.64 2.21
C THR A 205 -2.34 -15.19 1.44
N ARG A 206 -1.21 -15.15 2.12
CA ARG A 206 0.09 -14.82 1.52
C ARG A 206 0.85 -16.08 1.18
N ASN A 207 1.22 -16.22 -0.06
CA ASN A 207 1.88 -17.41 -0.58
C ASN A 207 3.04 -17.02 -1.47
N THR A 208 4.03 -17.90 -1.49
CA THR A 208 5.20 -17.78 -2.35
C THR A 208 5.33 -19.04 -3.21
N TYR A 209 6.26 -19.05 -4.13
CA TYR A 209 6.59 -20.24 -4.89
C TYR A 209 7.15 -21.38 -4.02
N LEU A 210 7.71 -21.06 -2.85
CA LEU A 210 8.26 -22.05 -1.90
C LEU A 210 7.17 -22.95 -1.28
N ASP A 211 5.91 -22.52 -1.35
CA ASP A 211 4.76 -23.29 -0.88
C ASP A 211 4.19 -24.22 -1.97
N VAL A 212 4.79 -24.22 -3.15
CA VAL A 212 4.35 -24.96 -4.33
C VAL A 212 5.35 -26.06 -4.64
N ALA A 213 4.87 -27.29 -4.84
CA ALA A 213 5.74 -28.40 -5.19
C ALA A 213 6.44 -28.15 -6.53
N GLU A 214 7.69 -28.62 -6.63
CA GLU A 214 8.56 -28.40 -7.79
C GLU A 214 7.95 -28.88 -9.11
N GLU A 215 7.24 -30.02 -9.09
CA GLU A 215 6.57 -30.58 -10.27
C GLU A 215 5.53 -29.64 -10.89
N TRP A 216 5.02 -28.67 -10.12
CA TRP A 216 4.03 -27.70 -10.60
C TRP A 216 4.65 -26.46 -11.22
N LEU A 217 5.86 -26.12 -10.78
CA LEU A 217 6.60 -24.93 -11.24
C LEU A 217 7.60 -25.28 -12.35
N GLY A 218 8.21 -26.45 -12.26
CA GLY A 218 9.31 -26.88 -13.11
C GLY A 218 10.66 -26.35 -12.68
N GLN A 219 11.71 -27.16 -12.91
CA GLN A 219 13.08 -26.88 -12.48
C GLN A 219 13.60 -25.53 -13.00
N ALA A 220 13.34 -25.20 -14.28
CA ALA A 220 13.81 -23.95 -14.88
C ALA A 220 13.32 -22.70 -14.13
N PHE A 221 12.08 -22.71 -13.63
CA PHE A 221 11.54 -21.62 -12.82
C PHE A 221 12.29 -21.46 -11.49
N ILE A 222 12.61 -22.60 -10.86
CA ILE A 222 13.33 -22.63 -9.58
C ILE A 222 14.78 -22.15 -9.78
N ASP A 223 15.43 -22.61 -10.83
CA ASP A 223 16.81 -22.22 -11.15
C ASP A 223 16.90 -20.70 -11.39
N GLU A 224 15.96 -20.12 -12.13
CA GLU A 224 15.87 -18.66 -12.37
C GLU A 224 15.66 -17.89 -11.05
N ALA A 225 14.77 -18.38 -10.17
CA ALA A 225 14.54 -17.79 -8.86
C ALA A 225 15.81 -17.82 -7.99
N MET A 226 16.56 -18.93 -8.02
CA MET A 226 17.79 -19.10 -7.25
C MET A 226 18.94 -18.26 -7.83
N ASP A 227 19.04 -18.12 -9.14
CA ASP A 227 20.00 -17.23 -9.78
C ASP A 227 19.73 -15.76 -9.38
N LEU A 228 18.47 -15.32 -9.46
CA LEU A 228 18.11 -13.98 -9.02
C LEU A 228 18.39 -13.77 -7.52
N LYS A 229 18.18 -14.79 -6.69
CA LYS A 229 18.51 -14.73 -5.26
C LYS A 229 19.99 -14.49 -5.00
N GLN A 230 20.87 -15.02 -5.84
CA GLN A 230 22.32 -14.83 -5.72
C GLN A 230 22.80 -13.51 -6.30
N THR A 231 22.22 -13.10 -7.44
CA THR A 231 22.66 -11.91 -8.19
C THR A 231 22.00 -10.63 -7.70
N ASN A 232 20.73 -10.71 -7.30
CA ASN A 232 19.96 -9.57 -6.76
C ASN A 232 18.96 -10.04 -5.69
N PRO A 233 19.38 -10.23 -4.42
CA PRO A 233 18.51 -10.70 -3.34
C PRO A 233 17.24 -9.85 -3.14
N ARG A 234 17.35 -8.54 -3.32
CA ARG A 234 16.22 -7.60 -3.16
C ARG A 234 15.15 -7.80 -4.24
N ALA A 235 15.57 -7.95 -5.50
CA ALA A 235 14.63 -8.29 -6.58
C ALA A 235 13.98 -9.67 -6.35
N TYR A 236 14.75 -10.65 -5.87
CA TYR A 236 14.23 -11.96 -5.51
C TYR A 236 13.15 -11.88 -4.41
N GLU A 237 13.41 -11.13 -3.33
CA GLU A 237 12.44 -10.92 -2.26
C GLU A 237 11.14 -10.29 -2.78
N HIS A 238 11.26 -9.29 -3.64
CA HIS A 238 10.10 -8.66 -4.25
C HIS A 238 9.36 -9.58 -5.22
N GLU A 239 10.04 -10.08 -6.26
CA GLU A 239 9.38 -10.75 -7.36
C GLU A 239 8.86 -12.15 -6.99
N TYR A 240 9.66 -12.94 -6.25
CA TYR A 240 9.35 -14.32 -5.93
C TYR A 240 8.70 -14.50 -4.55
N LEU A 241 9.11 -13.71 -3.55
CA LEU A 241 8.50 -13.82 -2.22
C LEU A 241 7.34 -12.84 -2.02
N GLY A 242 7.13 -11.88 -2.95
CA GLY A 242 6.06 -10.89 -2.85
C GLY A 242 6.23 -9.93 -1.68
N ILE A 243 7.48 -9.66 -1.29
CA ILE A 243 7.81 -8.71 -0.22
C ILE A 243 7.99 -7.33 -0.85
N PRO A 244 7.23 -6.31 -0.44
CA PRO A 244 7.50 -4.95 -0.83
C PRO A 244 8.85 -4.50 -0.28
N VAL A 245 9.82 -4.23 -1.15
CA VAL A 245 11.20 -3.92 -0.75
C VAL A 245 11.58 -2.44 -0.99
N GLY A 246 10.61 -1.61 -1.37
CA GLY A 246 10.84 -0.25 -1.84
C GLY A 246 11.29 -0.23 -3.31
N THR A 247 11.17 0.90 -3.97
CA THR A 247 11.24 1.01 -5.44
C THR A 247 12.63 0.85 -6.03
N GLY A 248 13.71 0.86 -5.22
CA GLY A 248 15.06 1.07 -5.78
C GLY A 248 15.23 2.44 -6.44
N GLY A 249 14.14 3.21 -6.55
CA GLY A 249 14.08 4.60 -6.95
C GLY A 249 13.84 5.54 -5.78
N ASN A 250 13.69 5.00 -4.55
CA ASN A 250 13.58 5.82 -3.35
C ASN A 250 14.86 6.63 -3.16
N VAL A 251 14.67 7.90 -2.92
CA VAL A 251 15.78 8.79 -2.60
C VAL A 251 16.43 8.39 -1.27
N PHE A 252 15.63 7.94 -0.31
CA PHE A 252 16.09 7.50 1.02
C PHE A 252 15.82 6.01 1.25
N GLU A 253 16.89 5.22 1.29
CA GLU A 253 16.81 3.78 1.60
C GLU A 253 17.04 3.47 3.09
N ASN A 254 17.46 4.47 3.86
CA ASN A 254 17.88 4.38 5.26
C ASN A 254 16.81 4.88 6.24
N VAL A 255 15.55 4.98 5.82
CA VAL A 255 14.41 5.41 6.65
C VAL A 255 13.76 4.23 7.36
N GLU A 256 13.60 4.36 8.66
CA GLU A 256 12.96 3.34 9.50
C GLU A 256 11.92 3.96 10.45
N PRO A 257 10.69 3.42 10.52
CA PRO A 257 9.73 3.85 11.53
C PRO A 257 10.19 3.40 12.92
N MET A 258 10.18 4.31 13.90
CA MET A 258 10.54 4.03 15.28
C MET A 258 9.62 4.78 16.26
N TYR A 259 8.90 4.05 17.11
CA TYR A 259 8.09 4.67 18.16
C TYR A 259 8.99 5.24 19.27
N MET A 260 8.85 6.53 19.56
CA MET A 260 9.64 7.26 20.55
C MET A 260 8.73 7.78 21.67
N ASN A 261 8.85 7.20 22.86
CA ASN A 261 8.12 7.70 24.01
C ASN A 261 8.78 8.98 24.59
N ASP A 262 8.06 9.67 25.46
CA ASP A 262 8.51 10.93 26.05
C ASP A 262 9.83 10.79 26.85
N GLU A 263 10.01 9.66 27.53
CA GLU A 263 11.23 9.34 28.28
C GLU A 263 12.43 9.23 27.34
N PHE A 264 12.30 8.53 26.22
CA PHE A 264 13.36 8.42 25.23
C PHE A 264 13.74 9.79 24.65
N ILE A 265 12.72 10.60 24.26
CA ILE A 265 12.92 11.94 23.71
C ILE A 265 13.58 12.88 24.72
N SER A 266 13.31 12.73 26.02
CA SER A 266 13.89 13.59 27.07
C SER A 266 15.41 13.48 27.21
N HIS A 267 16.01 12.41 26.69
CA HIS A 267 17.45 12.20 26.66
C HIS A 267 18.15 12.84 25.44
N PHE A 268 17.41 13.43 24.50
CA PHE A 268 18.02 14.11 23.36
C PHE A 268 18.63 15.45 23.77
N ASP A 269 19.92 15.63 23.48
CA ASP A 269 20.72 16.80 23.87
C ASP A 269 20.92 17.81 22.73
N HIS A 270 20.92 17.35 21.48
CA HIS A 270 21.12 18.18 20.28
C HIS A 270 19.85 18.19 19.44
N ILE A 271 18.97 19.15 19.71
CA ILE A 271 17.69 19.31 19.03
C ILE A 271 17.80 20.36 17.93
N TYR A 272 17.28 20.04 16.77
CA TYR A 272 17.27 20.88 15.58
C TYR A 272 15.83 21.09 15.11
N ASN A 273 15.50 22.33 14.70
CA ASN A 273 14.18 22.68 14.24
C ASN A 273 14.27 23.34 12.86
N GLY A 274 13.38 22.96 11.97
CA GLY A 274 13.31 23.52 10.63
C GLY A 274 11.90 23.83 10.19
N ILE A 275 11.77 24.85 9.34
CA ILE A 275 10.52 25.27 8.73
C ILE A 275 10.70 25.40 7.24
N ASP A 276 9.78 24.77 6.49
CA ASP A 276 9.52 25.05 5.10
C ASP A 276 8.19 25.79 4.97
N TRP A 277 8.22 26.97 4.34
CA TRP A 277 7.04 27.84 4.20
C TRP A 277 6.17 27.35 3.04
N GLY A 278 4.87 27.27 3.27
CA GLY A 278 3.90 26.97 2.25
C GLY A 278 2.52 27.52 2.59
N TRP A 279 1.67 27.66 1.58
CA TRP A 279 0.30 28.12 1.75
C TRP A 279 -0.71 27.15 1.11
N TYR A 280 -0.78 27.12 -0.21
CA TYR A 280 -1.61 26.22 -1.02
C TYR A 280 -1.24 26.45 -2.51
N PRO A 281 -1.01 25.38 -3.30
CA PRO A 281 -1.15 23.95 -2.98
C PRO A 281 -0.08 23.40 -2.02
N ASP A 282 1.03 24.07 -1.83
CA ASP A 282 2.11 23.67 -0.95
C ASP A 282 1.71 23.79 0.53
N CYS A 283 2.23 22.94 1.37
CA CYS A 283 1.95 22.99 2.79
C CYS A 283 3.08 23.70 3.57
N PHE A 284 2.69 24.41 4.64
CA PHE A 284 3.64 24.74 5.70
C PHE A 284 4.10 23.45 6.37
N ALA A 285 5.40 23.25 6.53
CA ALA A 285 5.97 22.10 7.22
C ALA A 285 6.99 22.54 8.28
N PHE A 286 6.84 21.98 9.47
CA PHE A 286 7.80 22.09 10.57
C PHE A 286 8.31 20.71 10.94
N ALA A 287 9.62 20.59 11.19
CA ALA A 287 10.24 19.36 11.67
C ALA A 287 11.11 19.64 12.90
N LYS A 288 11.01 18.74 13.89
CA LYS A 288 11.88 18.72 15.08
C LYS A 288 12.63 17.39 15.13
N CYS A 289 13.95 17.47 15.23
CA CYS A 289 14.79 16.28 15.15
C CYS A 289 16.02 16.35 16.07
N HIS A 290 16.58 15.19 16.35
CA HIS A 290 17.85 14.99 17.05
C HIS A 290 18.83 14.27 16.13
N PHE A 291 20.09 14.66 16.12
CA PHE A 291 21.14 14.00 15.36
C PHE A 291 22.23 13.46 16.30
N ASP A 292 22.34 12.13 16.35
CA ASP A 292 23.45 11.42 17.04
C ASP A 292 24.67 11.39 16.11
N ILE A 293 25.63 12.26 16.40
CA ILE A 293 26.86 12.40 15.61
C ILE A 293 27.68 11.12 15.65
N ALA A 294 27.74 10.45 16.80
CA ALA A 294 28.59 9.28 17.00
C ALA A 294 28.11 8.06 16.18
N ARG A 295 26.79 7.88 16.12
CA ARG A 295 26.15 6.78 15.36
C ARG A 295 25.74 7.20 13.97
N ARG A 296 25.81 8.49 13.63
CA ARG A 296 25.29 9.04 12.38
C ARG A 296 23.82 8.68 12.14
N ASN A 297 23.02 8.74 13.22
CA ASN A 297 21.58 8.46 13.19
C ASN A 297 20.79 9.75 13.36
N LEU A 298 19.75 9.91 12.56
CA LEU A 298 18.80 11.01 12.69
C LEU A 298 17.50 10.47 13.32
N TYR A 299 16.94 11.21 14.28
CA TYR A 299 15.67 10.92 14.93
C TYR A 299 14.71 12.08 14.69
N ILE A 300 13.58 11.84 14.02
CA ILE A 300 12.56 12.84 13.74
C ILE A 300 11.33 12.50 14.60
N PHE A 301 11.00 13.42 15.53
CA PHE A 301 10.01 13.15 16.58
C PHE A 301 9.01 14.30 16.82
N GLY A 302 9.03 15.32 15.98
CA GLY A 302 8.05 16.39 15.99
C GLY A 302 7.76 16.91 14.59
N GLU A 303 6.47 16.97 14.24
CA GLU A 303 6.02 17.59 13.00
C GLU A 303 4.81 18.49 13.24
N TYR A 304 4.70 19.50 12.42
CA TYR A 304 3.45 20.21 12.21
C TYR A 304 3.32 20.58 10.75
N ARG A 305 2.16 20.24 10.17
CA ARG A 305 1.85 20.52 8.77
C ARG A 305 0.50 21.21 8.67
N SER A 306 0.41 22.24 7.83
CA SER A 306 -0.86 22.94 7.61
C SER A 306 -0.95 23.54 6.21
N ASN A 307 -2.19 23.82 5.77
CA ASN A 307 -2.49 24.53 4.55
C ASN A 307 -3.41 25.71 4.86
N LYS A 308 -3.17 26.84 4.22
CA LYS A 308 -4.02 28.06 4.33
C LYS A 308 -4.08 28.65 5.75
N GLU A 309 -3.06 28.43 6.56
CA GLU A 309 -2.93 29.06 7.87
C GLU A 309 -1.97 30.26 7.83
N SER A 310 -2.31 31.33 8.55
CA SER A 310 -1.47 32.51 8.62
C SER A 310 -0.19 32.25 9.44
N ASN A 311 0.86 33.04 9.20
CA ASN A 311 2.10 33.01 10.01
C ASN A 311 1.81 33.15 11.51
N ARG A 312 0.78 33.92 11.89
CA ARG A 312 0.36 34.06 13.28
C ARG A 312 -0.21 32.76 13.83
N THR A 313 -1.04 32.09 13.07
CA THR A 313 -1.65 30.83 13.48
C THR A 313 -0.60 29.74 13.63
N THR A 314 0.27 29.56 12.64
CA THR A 314 1.35 28.56 12.69
C THR A 314 2.33 28.84 13.84
N PHE A 315 2.63 30.13 14.10
CA PHE A 315 3.41 30.52 15.25
C PHE A 315 2.74 30.12 16.58
N ASP A 316 1.47 30.48 16.78
CA ASP A 316 0.74 30.16 18.01
C ASP A 316 0.63 28.65 18.22
N ARG A 317 0.47 27.85 17.15
CA ARG A 317 0.52 26.39 17.20
C ARG A 317 1.85 25.91 17.80
N LEU A 318 2.98 26.30 17.20
CA LEU A 318 4.29 25.78 17.57
C LEU A 318 4.78 26.28 18.96
N TYR A 319 4.52 27.55 19.28
CA TYR A 319 5.08 28.17 20.48
C TYR A 319 4.15 28.18 21.70
N LYS A 320 2.84 27.88 21.51
CA LYS A 320 1.85 27.98 22.60
C LYS A 320 0.95 26.77 22.78
N GLU A 321 0.59 26.08 21.68
CA GLU A 321 -0.47 25.07 21.71
C GLU A 321 0.06 23.64 21.64
N LEU A 322 0.97 23.35 20.74
CA LEU A 322 1.53 22.00 20.59
C LEU A 322 2.54 21.69 21.68
N ARG A 323 2.49 20.47 22.22
CA ARG A 323 3.33 20.01 23.31
C ARG A 323 4.26 18.92 22.85
N LEU A 324 5.54 19.05 23.23
CA LEU A 324 6.56 18.03 22.97
C LEU A 324 6.35 16.79 23.82
N TYR A 325 6.03 16.98 25.11
CA TYR A 325 5.79 15.89 26.05
C TYR A 325 4.33 15.82 26.48
N SER A 326 3.85 14.62 26.84
CA SER A 326 2.52 14.42 27.41
C SER A 326 2.43 15.01 28.82
N ASP A 327 1.22 15.41 29.23
CA ASP A 327 0.98 15.93 30.60
C ASP A 327 1.27 14.86 31.68
N GLU A 328 1.06 13.57 31.36
CA GLU A 328 1.36 12.47 32.27
C GLU A 328 2.88 12.33 32.52
N PHE A 329 3.67 12.43 31.47
CA PHE A 329 5.12 12.38 31.58
C PHE A 329 5.66 13.56 32.41
N LEU A 330 5.21 14.78 32.12
CA LEU A 330 5.61 16.00 32.84
C LEU A 330 5.28 15.90 34.32
N LYS A 331 4.13 15.32 34.67
CA LYS A 331 3.73 15.10 36.07
C LYS A 331 4.63 14.10 36.77
N LYS A 332 4.92 12.97 36.16
CA LYS A 332 5.82 11.94 36.70
C LYS A 332 7.25 12.46 36.88
N ASP A 333 7.76 13.20 35.91
CA ASP A 333 9.09 13.78 35.98
C ASP A 333 9.18 14.80 37.13
N PHE A 334 8.18 15.65 37.30
CA PHE A 334 8.10 16.60 38.41
C PHE A 334 8.03 15.90 39.78
N GLU A 335 7.21 14.86 39.93
CA GLU A 335 7.08 14.05 41.15
C GLU A 335 8.38 13.30 41.46
N ALA A 336 9.16 12.93 40.47
CA ALA A 336 10.49 12.32 40.63
C ALA A 336 11.62 13.33 40.93
N GLY A 337 11.32 14.63 40.99
CA GLY A 337 12.29 15.70 41.19
C GLY A 337 13.10 16.07 39.94
N GLY A 338 12.64 15.60 38.75
CA GLY A 338 13.19 15.96 37.47
C GLY A 338 12.78 17.35 36.99
N PHE A 339 13.40 17.82 35.93
CA PHE A 339 13.09 19.10 35.32
C PHE A 339 13.00 18.97 33.80
N VAL A 340 11.77 18.89 33.26
CA VAL A 340 11.53 18.92 31.83
C VAL A 340 11.46 20.37 31.33
N LYS A 341 12.42 20.76 30.51
CA LYS A 341 12.60 22.16 30.08
C LYS A 341 11.53 22.66 29.12
N GLN A 342 10.87 21.79 28.37
CA GLN A 342 9.98 22.18 27.25
C GLN A 342 8.59 21.58 27.36
N ARG A 343 7.57 22.42 27.37
CA ARG A 343 6.15 22.03 27.24
C ARG A 343 5.59 22.24 25.84
N CYS A 344 6.11 23.24 25.12
CA CYS A 344 5.72 23.54 23.74
C CYS A 344 6.70 22.90 22.76
N PHE A 345 6.35 22.86 21.48
CA PHE A 345 7.29 22.41 20.45
C PHE A 345 8.50 23.34 20.36
N LEU A 346 8.29 24.65 20.51
CA LEU A 346 9.34 25.65 20.45
C LEU A 346 9.29 26.62 21.64
N GLU A 347 10.45 27.00 22.15
CA GLU A 347 10.64 28.09 23.06
C GLU A 347 11.11 29.34 22.31
N SER A 348 10.91 30.53 22.91
CA SER A 348 11.15 31.82 22.25
C SER A 348 12.58 32.05 21.76
N ASP A 349 13.56 31.49 22.44
CA ASP A 349 15.00 31.58 22.14
C ASP A 349 15.54 30.36 21.37
N GLU A 350 14.72 29.32 21.21
CA GLU A 350 15.12 28.11 20.53
C GLU A 350 15.36 28.39 19.03
N ILE A 351 16.48 27.88 18.51
CA ILE A 351 16.89 28.15 17.14
C ILE A 351 15.99 27.34 16.19
N VAL A 352 15.38 28.05 15.24
CA VAL A 352 14.61 27.48 14.12
C VAL A 352 15.21 27.98 12.82
N THR A 353 15.64 27.10 11.96
CA THR A 353 16.15 27.47 10.63
C THR A 353 15.01 27.32 9.62
N ALA A 354 14.63 28.42 8.98
CA ALA A 354 13.49 28.46 8.05
C ALA A 354 13.94 28.75 6.62
N ASP A 355 13.14 28.33 5.64
CA ASP A 355 13.41 28.69 4.25
C ASP A 355 13.63 30.19 4.09
N SER A 356 14.72 30.57 3.44
CA SER A 356 15.11 31.98 3.21
C SER A 356 14.35 32.66 2.08
N ALA A 357 13.57 31.92 1.30
CA ALA A 357 12.75 32.49 0.22
C ALA A 357 11.62 33.42 0.76
N GLU A 358 11.27 33.25 2.04
CA GLU A 358 10.18 33.98 2.71
C GLU A 358 10.68 34.88 3.86
N PRO A 359 11.46 35.96 3.59
CA PRO A 359 12.03 36.81 4.64
C PRO A 359 10.97 37.53 5.47
N LYS A 360 9.77 37.79 4.89
CA LYS A 360 8.64 38.35 5.61
C LYS A 360 8.15 37.42 6.71
N SER A 361 7.98 36.14 6.38
CA SER A 361 7.53 35.11 7.33
C SER A 361 8.48 34.97 8.50
N ILE A 362 9.79 35.02 8.25
CA ILE A 362 10.83 35.04 9.29
C ILE A 362 10.72 36.30 10.18
N SER A 363 10.49 37.47 9.56
CA SER A 363 10.30 38.73 10.29
C SER A 363 9.03 38.71 11.15
N ASP A 364 7.94 38.14 10.65
CA ASP A 364 6.69 37.96 11.37
C ASP A 364 6.90 37.09 12.62
N TYR A 365 7.58 35.94 12.49
CA TYR A 365 7.88 35.04 13.61
C TYR A 365 8.71 35.75 14.69
N LYS A 366 9.72 36.51 14.31
CA LYS A 366 10.52 37.32 15.27
C LYS A 366 9.66 38.34 15.99
N SER A 367 8.75 39.00 15.25
CA SER A 367 7.86 40.01 15.83
C SER A 367 6.85 39.43 16.81
N TYR A 368 6.49 38.15 16.65
CA TYR A 368 5.58 37.42 17.54
C TYR A 368 6.26 36.87 18.79
N GLY A 369 7.60 36.90 18.86
CA GLY A 369 8.38 36.44 20.00
C GLY A 369 9.27 35.22 19.74
N GLY A 370 9.32 34.70 18.50
CA GLY A 370 10.23 33.63 18.08
C GLY A 370 11.59 34.17 17.66
N TYR A 371 12.37 34.66 18.64
CA TYR A 371 13.64 35.38 18.39
C TYR A 371 14.71 34.49 17.76
N GLY A 372 14.63 33.15 17.95
CA GLY A 372 15.54 32.16 17.38
C GLY A 372 15.29 31.83 15.91
N CYS A 373 14.20 32.33 15.29
CA CYS A 373 13.90 32.08 13.89
C CYS A 373 14.91 32.79 12.97
N ARG A 374 15.54 32.04 12.08
CA ARG A 374 16.59 32.56 11.18
C ARG A 374 16.46 31.96 9.78
N PRO A 375 16.94 32.68 8.73
CA PRO A 375 16.95 32.14 7.39
C PRO A 375 17.98 31.00 7.23
N ALA A 376 17.66 30.03 6.42
CA ALA A 376 18.61 29.06 5.90
C ALA A 376 19.57 29.74 4.89
N GLU A 377 20.84 29.37 4.94
CA GLU A 377 21.86 29.86 4.00
C GLU A 377 21.88 28.96 2.76
N LYS A 378 21.17 29.34 1.70
CA LYS A 378 21.15 28.63 0.43
C LYS A 378 22.42 28.96 -0.36
N GLY A 379 23.19 27.92 -0.73
CA GLY A 379 24.36 28.02 -1.62
C GLY A 379 24.13 27.21 -2.91
N PRO A 380 24.98 27.38 -3.92
CA PRO A 380 24.98 26.49 -5.07
C PRO A 380 25.05 25.04 -4.62
N ASP A 381 24.26 24.16 -5.27
CA ASP A 381 24.19 22.72 -4.99
C ASP A 381 23.81 22.31 -3.56
N SER A 382 23.30 23.25 -2.74
CA SER A 382 22.91 22.97 -1.34
C SER A 382 21.86 21.85 -1.23
N ILE A 383 20.97 21.71 -2.22
CA ILE A 383 19.99 20.62 -2.31
C ILE A 383 20.73 19.30 -2.49
N ASN A 384 21.53 19.18 -3.55
CA ASN A 384 22.28 17.95 -3.86
C ASN A 384 23.17 17.52 -2.69
N TYR A 385 23.85 18.47 -2.05
CA TYR A 385 24.75 18.17 -0.95
C TYR A 385 23.97 17.66 0.29
N SER A 386 22.93 18.36 0.70
CA SER A 386 22.13 17.99 1.88
C SER A 386 21.36 16.68 1.68
N MET A 387 20.83 16.42 0.48
CA MET A 387 20.17 15.15 0.15
C MET A 387 21.16 13.98 0.20
N LYS A 388 22.34 14.11 -0.43
CA LYS A 388 23.41 13.10 -0.35
C LYS A 388 23.89 12.88 1.08
N TRP A 389 23.94 13.94 1.90
CA TRP A 389 24.28 13.81 3.31
C TRP A 389 23.23 13.01 4.07
N LEU A 390 21.93 13.27 3.90
CA LEU A 390 20.85 12.47 4.50
C LEU A 390 20.90 11.00 4.05
N GLN A 391 21.16 10.76 2.77
CA GLN A 391 21.33 9.41 2.24
C GLN A 391 22.56 8.67 2.84
N SER A 392 23.59 9.42 3.25
CA SER A 392 24.80 8.86 3.83
C SER A 392 24.69 8.52 5.33
N LEU A 393 23.58 8.85 5.98
CA LEU A 393 23.33 8.50 7.37
C LEU A 393 23.10 7.00 7.52
N ASN A 394 23.47 6.44 8.66
CA ASN A 394 23.22 5.03 8.92
C ASN A 394 21.72 4.73 9.00
N HIS A 395 20.98 5.57 9.76
CA HIS A 395 19.53 5.44 9.88
C HIS A 395 18.87 6.80 10.03
N ILE A 396 17.66 6.92 9.44
CA ILE A 396 16.73 8.03 9.67
C ILE A 396 15.50 7.43 10.35
N TYR A 397 15.47 7.53 11.68
CA TYR A 397 14.33 7.06 12.47
C TYR A 397 13.24 8.14 12.52
N ILE A 398 12.01 7.78 12.16
CA ILE A 398 10.87 8.69 12.17
C ILE A 398 9.75 8.08 13.02
N ASP A 399 9.25 8.86 13.99
CA ASP A 399 8.13 8.39 14.81
C ASP A 399 6.82 8.41 14.03
N PRO A 400 6.19 7.25 13.78
CA PRO A 400 4.98 7.18 12.94
C PRO A 400 3.74 7.81 13.60
N ASN A 401 3.69 7.92 14.93
CA ASN A 401 2.59 8.54 15.65
C ASN A 401 2.74 10.06 15.74
N ARG A 402 3.98 10.52 15.94
CA ARG A 402 4.30 11.96 16.09
C ARG A 402 4.52 12.66 14.77
N CYS A 403 5.00 11.93 13.76
CA CYS A 403 5.43 12.47 12.45
C CYS A 403 4.90 11.65 11.26
N PRO A 404 3.57 11.36 11.18
CA PRO A 404 3.00 10.50 10.14
C PRO A 404 3.18 11.10 8.74
N GLY A 405 3.06 12.41 8.59
CA GLY A 405 3.22 13.10 7.31
C GLY A 405 4.67 13.11 6.84
N THR A 406 5.62 13.34 7.74
CA THR A 406 7.06 13.28 7.46
C THR A 406 7.48 11.86 7.08
N LEU A 407 7.04 10.83 7.82
CA LEU A 407 7.33 9.44 7.49
C LEU A 407 6.83 9.08 6.09
N LYS A 408 5.58 9.43 5.80
CA LYS A 408 5.00 9.20 4.48
C LYS A 408 5.84 9.84 3.37
N GLU A 409 6.20 11.11 3.53
CA GLU A 409 6.94 11.87 2.55
C GLU A 409 8.34 11.29 2.31
N PHE A 410 9.10 10.94 3.37
CA PHE A 410 10.42 10.32 3.23
C PHE A 410 10.38 8.94 2.57
N VAL A 411 9.36 8.14 2.84
CA VAL A 411 9.19 6.79 2.27
C VAL A 411 8.73 6.85 0.82
N GLU A 412 7.88 7.82 0.47
CA GLU A 412 7.31 7.97 -0.88
C GLU A 412 8.18 8.86 -1.81
N TYR A 413 9.25 9.46 -1.31
CA TYR A 413 10.10 10.36 -2.11
C TYR A 413 11.01 9.57 -3.02
N GLU A 414 10.66 9.56 -4.31
CA GLU A 414 11.31 8.79 -5.36
C GLU A 414 11.93 9.70 -6.42
N TYR A 415 13.03 9.24 -7.03
CA TYR A 415 13.56 9.87 -8.22
C TYR A 415 12.54 9.85 -9.35
N GLU A 416 12.50 10.91 -10.14
CA GLU A 416 11.70 10.91 -11.37
C GLU A 416 12.23 9.86 -12.35
N ARG A 417 11.31 9.28 -13.13
CA ARG A 417 11.63 8.32 -14.18
C ARG A 417 11.20 8.87 -15.52
N ASP A 418 11.94 8.53 -16.55
CA ASP A 418 11.58 8.83 -17.91
C ASP A 418 10.51 7.84 -18.45
N LYS A 419 10.13 8.02 -19.71
CA LYS A 419 9.16 7.15 -20.39
C LYS A 419 9.62 5.71 -20.60
N ASP A 420 10.90 5.45 -20.44
CA ASP A 420 11.56 4.15 -20.58
C ASP A 420 11.84 3.51 -19.21
N ASP A 421 11.26 4.12 -18.12
CA ASP A 421 11.37 3.74 -16.70
C ASP A 421 12.79 3.88 -16.11
N GLU A 422 13.67 4.65 -16.79
CA GLU A 422 15.02 4.96 -16.31
C GLU A 422 14.98 6.17 -15.36
N VAL A 423 15.78 6.11 -14.29
CA VAL A 423 15.86 7.16 -13.28
C VAL A 423 16.48 8.43 -13.87
N ILE A 424 15.75 9.54 -13.83
CA ILE A 424 16.25 10.85 -14.19
C ILE A 424 17.12 11.39 -13.06
N SER A 425 18.30 11.90 -13.38
CA SER A 425 19.19 12.50 -12.40
C SER A 425 18.59 13.79 -11.82
N GLY A 426 18.47 13.86 -10.50
CA GLY A 426 17.94 15.01 -9.77
C GLY A 426 16.92 14.62 -8.73
N TYR A 427 16.56 15.58 -7.89
CA TYR A 427 15.54 15.37 -6.85
C TYR A 427 14.26 16.08 -7.28
N PRO A 428 13.08 15.42 -7.25
CA PRO A 428 11.81 16.06 -7.59
C PRO A 428 11.52 17.28 -6.70
N ASP A 429 10.99 18.34 -7.29
CA ASP A 429 10.55 19.53 -6.57
C ASP A 429 9.04 19.45 -6.28
N ALA A 430 8.64 18.34 -5.68
CA ALA A 430 7.24 18.06 -5.30
C ALA A 430 7.19 17.10 -4.11
N ASN A 431 6.23 17.30 -3.21
CA ASN A 431 6.02 16.46 -2.03
C ASN A 431 7.29 16.31 -1.16
N ASN A 432 8.04 17.40 -0.98
CA ASN A 432 9.33 17.43 -0.28
C ASN A 432 9.38 18.41 0.91
N HIS A 433 8.22 18.91 1.35
CA HIS A 433 8.15 19.99 2.35
C HIS A 433 8.71 19.60 3.72
N SER A 434 8.40 18.39 4.22
CA SER A 434 8.97 17.88 5.46
C SER A 434 10.45 17.56 5.30
N ILE A 435 10.85 17.06 4.13
CA ILE A 435 12.25 16.78 3.79
C ILE A 435 13.04 18.11 3.82
N ASP A 436 12.49 19.16 3.23
CA ASP A 436 13.12 20.47 3.19
C ASP A 436 13.17 21.10 4.60
N ALA A 437 12.11 20.97 5.40
CA ALA A 437 12.14 21.39 6.80
C ALA A 437 13.26 20.67 7.59
N VAL A 438 13.44 19.36 7.39
CA VAL A 438 14.54 18.59 8.01
C VAL A 438 15.91 19.04 7.50
N ARG A 439 16.06 19.30 6.21
CA ARG A 439 17.31 19.82 5.62
C ARG A 439 17.68 21.18 6.20
N TYR A 440 16.71 22.08 6.37
CA TYR A 440 16.94 23.38 7.01
C TYR A 440 17.29 23.21 8.49
N ALA A 441 16.59 22.35 9.24
CA ALA A 441 16.91 22.07 10.63
C ALA A 441 18.38 21.68 10.82
N LEU A 442 18.89 20.82 9.94
CA LEU A 442 20.23 20.23 10.03
C LEU A 442 21.31 21.01 9.26
N GLU A 443 21.00 22.21 8.75
CA GLU A 443 21.91 22.99 7.93
C GLU A 443 23.30 23.16 8.54
N ARG A 444 23.39 23.49 9.85
CA ARG A 444 24.66 23.65 10.55
C ARG A 444 25.40 22.34 10.79
N VAL A 445 24.73 21.22 10.66
CA VAL A 445 25.33 19.90 10.82
C VAL A 445 25.99 19.48 9.52
N TRP A 446 25.23 19.40 8.42
CA TRP A 446 25.77 18.93 7.14
C TRP A 446 26.72 19.91 6.46
N LYS A 447 26.73 21.20 6.82
CA LYS A 447 27.73 22.16 6.36
C LYS A 447 29.09 22.06 7.07
N ARG A 448 29.18 21.35 8.19
CA ARG A 448 30.48 21.15 8.85
C ARG A 448 31.34 20.19 8.05
N LYS A 449 32.54 20.66 7.64
CA LYS A 449 33.48 19.80 6.92
C LYS A 449 33.94 18.66 7.84
N GLY A 450 33.79 17.43 7.38
CA GLY A 450 34.27 16.24 8.08
C GLY A 450 33.22 15.47 8.92
N LEU A 451 31.94 15.79 8.80
CA LEU A 451 30.83 15.00 9.38
C LEU A 451 30.07 14.24 8.31
#